data_b32c96f14aa848966c38532ddc3c7bf8
#
_entry.id   b32c96f14aa848966c38532ddc3c7bf8
#
_cell.length_a   1.000
_cell.length_b   1.000
_cell.length_c   1.000
_cell.angle_alpha   90.00
_cell.angle_beta   90.00
_cell.angle_gamma   90.00
#
_symmetry.space_group_name_H-M   'P 1'
#
loop_
_entity.id
_entity.type
_entity.pdbx_description
1 polymer ?
#
loop_
_entity_poly.entity_id
_entity_poly.type
_entity_poly.pdbx_seq_one_letter_code
_entity_poly.pdbx_strand_id
1 'polypeptide(L)'
;KVPVIDLNNAYSKYLFDNRYGSGQSVIEGIVSATNILIAGKTIVIVGYGRVGRGLATRFRGMGARVIVVETTGLTTNNGKSGYHKGLEALYDGNWVSSMEDAAIQGDVFITATGSKNVISKHHIKDMKDNAILANAGHFDHEIDVVSLKNMSKSENVVSPNLVRYKLKNGKSILLLSEGRLVNLSRPTAHGHAIEIMDGSFSLHALCVEYLVKSNSSESSNNLIKAPNVYSVPNDIDEMVARYALEENGITLKNSTFEQKEYLKKSELGT
;
A
#
# COMPACT_ATOMS: atom_id res chain seq x y z
N LYS A 1 16.74 -1.88 25.12
CA LYS A 1 15.44 -2.33 24.54
C LYS A 1 14.37 -1.48 25.19
N VAL A 2 13.44 -0.98 24.38
CA VAL A 2 12.34 -0.08 24.78
C VAL A 2 11.00 -0.67 24.31
N PRO A 3 9.86 -0.29 24.92
CA PRO A 3 8.55 -0.63 24.37
C PRO A 3 8.31 0.11 23.05
N VAL A 4 7.59 -0.51 22.14
CA VAL A 4 7.24 0.03 20.82
C VAL A 4 5.74 -0.13 20.59
N ILE A 5 5.04 0.89 20.11
CA ILE A 5 3.65 0.78 19.66
C ILE A 5 3.63 0.66 18.14
N ASP A 6 3.01 -0.40 17.62
CA ASP A 6 2.83 -0.64 16.18
C ASP A 6 1.61 0.11 15.66
N LEU A 7 1.84 1.26 15.06
CA LEU A 7 0.79 2.08 14.44
C LEU A 7 0.28 1.51 13.11
N ASN A 8 1.09 0.74 12.40
CA ASN A 8 0.70 0.22 11.08
C ASN A 8 -0.46 -0.78 11.11
N ASN A 9 -0.76 -1.35 12.28
CA ASN A 9 -1.87 -2.27 12.46
C ASN A 9 -3.13 -1.60 13.05
N ALA A 10 -3.09 -0.30 13.36
CA ALA A 10 -4.26 0.46 13.76
C ALA A 10 -5.21 0.67 12.57
N TYR A 11 -6.51 0.53 12.81
CA TYR A 11 -7.55 0.73 11.77
C TYR A 11 -7.50 2.15 11.20
N SER A 12 -7.37 3.17 12.05
CA SER A 12 -7.28 4.57 11.64
C SER A 12 -6.04 4.87 10.79
N LYS A 13 -5.00 4.03 10.85
CA LYS A 13 -3.84 4.15 9.97
C LYS A 13 -4.04 3.39 8.66
N TYR A 14 -4.15 2.07 8.70
CA TYR A 14 -4.02 1.31 7.46
C TYR A 14 -5.25 1.34 6.55
N LEU A 15 -6.46 1.52 7.09
CA LEU A 15 -7.66 1.62 6.27
C LEU A 15 -7.64 2.88 5.39
N PHE A 16 -7.03 3.96 5.89
CA PHE A 16 -7.02 5.26 5.22
C PHE A 16 -5.70 5.54 4.52
N ASP A 17 -4.58 5.54 5.24
CA ASP A 17 -3.24 5.82 4.72
C ASP A 17 -2.85 4.85 3.59
N ASN A 18 -2.84 3.55 3.84
CA ASN A 18 -2.38 2.58 2.85
C ASN A 18 -3.37 2.40 1.69
N ARG A 19 -4.69 2.44 1.94
CA ARG A 19 -5.70 2.21 0.91
C ARG A 19 -6.01 3.47 0.10
N TYR A 20 -6.31 4.57 0.79
CA TYR A 20 -6.72 5.82 0.13
C TYR A 20 -5.51 6.70 -0.18
N GLY A 21 -4.63 6.93 0.80
CA GLY A 21 -3.44 7.76 0.64
C GLY A 21 -2.47 7.22 -0.39
N SER A 22 -1.97 6.00 -0.21
CA SER A 22 -1.06 5.38 -1.19
C SER A 22 -1.75 5.13 -2.53
N GLY A 23 -3.04 4.74 -2.53
CA GLY A 23 -3.81 4.53 -3.75
C GLY A 23 -3.89 5.77 -4.64
N GLN A 24 -3.96 6.98 -4.06
CA GLN A 24 -3.97 8.24 -4.80
C GLN A 24 -2.55 8.70 -5.14
N SER A 25 -1.69 8.84 -4.14
CA SER A 25 -0.37 9.46 -4.30
C SER A 25 0.57 8.71 -5.22
N VAL A 26 0.45 7.37 -5.32
CA VAL A 26 1.21 6.56 -6.30
C VAL A 26 0.80 6.90 -7.73
N ILE A 27 -0.49 7.05 -7.99
CA ILE A 27 -1.00 7.46 -9.31
C ILE A 27 -0.52 8.87 -9.66
N GLU A 28 -0.59 9.80 -8.71
CA GLU A 28 -0.07 11.15 -8.88
C GLU A 28 1.41 11.14 -9.26
N GLY A 29 2.23 10.37 -8.56
CA GLY A 29 3.65 10.23 -8.86
C GLY A 29 3.91 9.66 -10.25
N ILE A 30 3.16 8.63 -10.67
CA ILE A 30 3.28 8.03 -12.00
C ILE A 30 2.87 9.04 -13.08
N VAL A 31 1.70 9.65 -12.96
CA VAL A 31 1.17 10.58 -13.96
C VAL A 31 2.03 11.83 -14.04
N SER A 32 2.45 12.39 -12.90
CA SER A 32 3.32 13.57 -12.87
C SER A 32 4.67 13.34 -13.55
N ALA A 33 5.27 12.16 -13.37
CA ALA A 33 6.57 11.84 -13.98
C ALA A 33 6.47 11.50 -15.48
N THR A 34 5.34 10.93 -15.94
CA THR A 34 5.22 10.32 -17.26
C THR A 34 4.24 11.02 -18.19
N ASN A 35 3.27 11.75 -17.65
CA ASN A 35 2.14 12.35 -18.36
C ASN A 35 1.37 11.36 -19.27
N ILE A 36 1.24 10.09 -18.84
CA ILE A 36 0.53 9.06 -19.62
C ILE A 36 -0.98 9.13 -19.40
N LEU A 37 -1.73 8.75 -20.42
CA LEU A 37 -3.15 8.45 -20.28
C LEU A 37 -3.32 7.06 -19.63
N ILE A 38 -4.03 7.00 -18.52
CA ILE A 38 -4.29 5.75 -17.78
C ILE A 38 -5.39 4.92 -18.46
N ALA A 39 -6.44 5.58 -18.97
CA ALA A 39 -7.57 4.89 -19.62
C ALA A 39 -7.07 4.00 -20.77
N GLY A 40 -7.56 2.76 -20.81
CA GLY A 40 -7.19 1.75 -21.80
C GLY A 40 -5.84 1.06 -21.56
N LYS A 41 -5.02 1.50 -20.61
CA LYS A 41 -3.77 0.83 -20.24
C LYS A 41 -4.03 -0.45 -19.45
N THR A 42 -3.13 -1.41 -19.58
CA THR A 42 -3.05 -2.58 -18.71
C THR A 42 -2.09 -2.29 -17.57
N ILE A 43 -2.64 -2.16 -16.38
CA ILE A 43 -1.89 -1.90 -15.15
C ILE A 43 -1.72 -3.21 -14.39
N VAL A 44 -0.49 -3.62 -14.17
CA VAL A 44 -0.15 -4.81 -13.39
C VAL A 44 0.20 -4.37 -11.96
N ILE A 45 -0.57 -4.85 -10.99
CA ILE A 45 -0.34 -4.61 -9.58
C ILE A 45 0.20 -5.88 -8.96
N VAL A 46 1.45 -5.83 -8.52
CA VAL A 46 2.12 -6.98 -7.87
C VAL A 46 1.95 -6.85 -6.37
N GLY A 47 1.08 -7.70 -5.81
CA GLY A 47 0.66 -7.69 -4.41
C GLY A 47 -0.72 -7.08 -4.19
N TYR A 48 -1.66 -7.87 -3.61
CA TYR A 48 -3.02 -7.44 -3.30
C TYR A 48 -3.23 -7.29 -1.79
N GLY A 49 -2.32 -6.51 -1.19
CA GLY A 49 -2.40 -6.08 0.20
C GLY A 49 -3.22 -4.79 0.37
N ARG A 50 -2.99 -4.09 1.47
CA ARG A 50 -3.67 -2.82 1.79
C ARG A 50 -3.47 -1.76 0.69
N VAL A 51 -2.24 -1.61 0.19
CA VAL A 51 -1.89 -0.68 -0.89
C VAL A 51 -2.42 -1.16 -2.24
N GLY A 52 -2.20 -2.43 -2.59
CA GLY A 52 -2.61 -2.99 -3.88
C GLY A 52 -4.10 -2.87 -4.14
N ARG A 53 -4.97 -3.08 -3.12
CA ARG A 53 -6.42 -2.85 -3.23
C ARG A 53 -6.76 -1.39 -3.55
N GLY A 54 -6.09 -0.46 -2.87
CA GLY A 54 -6.29 0.97 -3.12
C GLY A 54 -5.92 1.37 -4.54
N LEU A 55 -4.80 0.86 -5.04
CA LEU A 55 -4.33 1.07 -6.42
C LEU A 55 -5.32 0.48 -7.43
N ALA A 56 -5.72 -0.79 -7.27
CA ALA A 56 -6.62 -1.48 -8.19
C ALA A 56 -7.95 -0.75 -8.35
N THR A 57 -8.56 -0.35 -7.23
CA THR A 57 -9.82 0.39 -7.23
C THR A 57 -9.71 1.70 -8.02
N ARG A 58 -8.64 2.46 -7.82
CA ARG A 58 -8.48 3.75 -8.48
C ARG A 58 -8.12 3.64 -9.94
N PHE A 59 -7.21 2.76 -10.31
CA PHE A 59 -6.84 2.56 -11.71
C PHE A 59 -8.04 2.08 -12.54
N ARG A 60 -8.88 1.19 -12.00
CA ARG A 60 -10.13 0.81 -12.67
C ARG A 60 -11.06 2.01 -12.82
N GLY A 61 -11.21 2.82 -11.77
CA GLY A 61 -12.00 4.06 -11.82
C GLY A 61 -11.52 5.05 -12.88
N MET A 62 -10.23 4.99 -13.25
CA MET A 62 -9.64 5.77 -14.33
C MET A 62 -9.70 5.09 -15.71
N GLY A 63 -10.42 3.98 -15.82
CA GLY A 63 -10.62 3.26 -17.09
C GLY A 63 -9.48 2.33 -17.50
N ALA A 64 -8.59 1.96 -16.57
CA ALA A 64 -7.55 0.97 -16.82
C ALA A 64 -8.09 -0.46 -16.75
N ARG A 65 -7.44 -1.37 -17.46
CA ARG A 65 -7.52 -2.80 -17.23
C ARG A 65 -6.52 -3.17 -16.13
N VAL A 66 -6.99 -3.73 -15.02
CA VAL A 66 -6.11 -4.10 -13.90
C VAL A 66 -5.88 -5.60 -13.86
N ILE A 67 -4.62 -6.00 -13.83
CA ILE A 67 -4.16 -7.36 -13.56
C ILE A 67 -3.48 -7.36 -12.20
N VAL A 68 -3.92 -8.24 -11.31
CA VAL A 68 -3.31 -8.47 -10.00
C VAL A 68 -2.44 -9.71 -10.07
N VAL A 69 -1.23 -9.60 -9.54
CA VAL A 69 -0.30 -10.71 -9.37
C VAL A 69 -0.11 -10.98 -7.89
N GLU A 70 -0.35 -12.22 -7.48
CA GLU A 70 -0.06 -12.73 -6.13
C GLU A 70 0.70 -14.04 -6.19
N THR A 71 1.41 -14.37 -5.12
CA THR A 71 2.18 -15.61 -5.02
C THR A 71 1.67 -16.51 -3.92
N THR A 72 1.86 -17.82 -4.09
CA THR A 72 1.59 -18.83 -3.05
C THR A 72 2.79 -18.98 -2.11
N GLY A 73 2.58 -19.63 -0.96
CA GLY A 73 3.68 -20.00 -0.03
C GLY A 73 4.01 -18.96 1.04
N LEU A 74 3.49 -17.72 0.91
CA LEU A 74 3.61 -16.71 1.96
C LEU A 74 2.24 -16.50 2.61
N THR A 75 2.13 -16.81 3.89
CA THR A 75 0.97 -16.43 4.72
C THR A 75 1.28 -15.14 5.45
N THR A 76 0.33 -14.19 5.45
CA THR A 76 0.44 -13.01 6.30
C THR A 76 0.21 -13.39 7.76
N ASN A 77 0.60 -12.52 8.70
CA ASN A 77 0.36 -12.72 10.14
C ASN A 77 -1.12 -13.00 10.50
N ASN A 78 -2.05 -12.65 9.61
CA ASN A 78 -3.49 -12.87 9.75
C ASN A 78 -3.97 -14.15 9.03
N GLY A 79 -3.09 -15.05 8.64
CA GLY A 79 -3.42 -16.32 7.98
C GLY A 79 -3.87 -16.21 6.52
N LYS A 80 -3.96 -15.02 5.91
CA LYS A 80 -4.30 -14.85 4.50
C LYS A 80 -3.15 -15.29 3.60
N SER A 81 -3.39 -16.28 2.76
CA SER A 81 -2.46 -16.70 1.71
C SER A 81 -2.65 -15.90 0.42
N GLY A 82 -1.75 -16.07 -0.55
CA GLY A 82 -1.89 -15.52 -1.90
C GLY A 82 -3.18 -15.98 -2.59
N TYR A 83 -3.65 -17.20 -2.33
CA TYR A 83 -4.94 -17.68 -2.86
C TYR A 83 -6.13 -16.85 -2.38
N HIS A 84 -6.20 -16.51 -1.08
CA HIS A 84 -7.27 -15.66 -0.55
C HIS A 84 -7.24 -14.26 -1.18
N LYS A 85 -6.06 -13.69 -1.34
CA LYS A 85 -5.89 -12.36 -1.94
C LYS A 85 -6.20 -12.36 -3.44
N GLY A 86 -5.79 -13.41 -4.16
CA GLY A 86 -6.10 -13.57 -5.59
C GLY A 86 -7.61 -13.72 -5.80
N LEU A 87 -8.29 -14.54 -4.98
CA LEU A 87 -9.74 -14.69 -5.05
C LEU A 87 -10.47 -13.38 -4.70
N GLU A 88 -10.02 -12.66 -3.70
CA GLU A 88 -10.53 -11.33 -3.35
C GLU A 88 -10.35 -10.35 -4.53
N ALA A 89 -9.18 -10.33 -5.15
CA ALA A 89 -8.92 -9.50 -6.32
C ALA A 89 -9.86 -9.83 -7.50
N LEU A 90 -10.13 -11.11 -7.73
CA LEU A 90 -11.06 -11.56 -8.76
C LEU A 90 -12.49 -11.07 -8.50
N TYR A 91 -12.98 -11.23 -7.26
CA TYR A 91 -14.32 -10.77 -6.88
C TYR A 91 -14.46 -9.24 -6.85
N ASP A 92 -13.36 -8.54 -6.60
CA ASP A 92 -13.28 -7.10 -6.76
C ASP A 92 -13.27 -6.65 -8.24
N GLY A 93 -13.37 -7.60 -9.20
CA GLY A 93 -13.47 -7.35 -10.64
C GLY A 93 -12.12 -7.03 -11.30
N ASN A 94 -11.01 -7.52 -10.74
CA ASN A 94 -9.71 -7.47 -11.39
C ASN A 94 -9.40 -8.79 -12.09
N TRP A 95 -8.51 -8.77 -13.05
CA TRP A 95 -7.91 -9.97 -13.58
C TRP A 95 -6.81 -10.46 -12.64
N VAL A 96 -6.63 -11.77 -12.53
CA VAL A 96 -5.57 -12.36 -11.69
C VAL A 96 -4.71 -13.24 -12.58
N SER A 97 -3.40 -13.11 -12.46
CA SER A 97 -2.45 -13.80 -13.34
C SER A 97 -1.14 -14.13 -12.62
N SER A 98 -0.34 -14.99 -13.25
CA SER A 98 1.07 -15.15 -12.90
C SER A 98 1.87 -13.88 -13.29
N MET A 99 3.08 -13.73 -12.73
CA MET A 99 3.94 -12.59 -13.12
C MET A 99 4.46 -12.77 -14.56
N GLU A 100 4.68 -13.99 -14.99
CA GLU A 100 5.12 -14.35 -16.35
C GLU A 100 4.09 -13.91 -17.39
N ASP A 101 2.83 -14.28 -17.20
CA ASP A 101 1.75 -13.92 -18.12
C ASP A 101 1.42 -12.42 -18.09
N ALA A 102 1.49 -11.82 -16.91
CA ALA A 102 1.27 -10.39 -16.73
C ALA A 102 2.39 -9.55 -17.39
N ALA A 103 3.65 -10.03 -17.38
CA ALA A 103 4.79 -9.35 -17.99
C ALA A 103 4.57 -9.07 -19.48
N ILE A 104 3.96 -9.99 -20.21
CA ILE A 104 3.70 -9.85 -21.65
C ILE A 104 2.58 -8.84 -21.92
N GLN A 105 1.63 -8.66 -20.99
CA GLN A 105 0.41 -7.89 -21.19
C GLN A 105 0.48 -6.47 -20.62
N GLY A 106 1.30 -6.23 -19.60
CA GLY A 106 1.35 -4.99 -18.85
C GLY A 106 1.93 -3.81 -19.62
N ASP A 107 1.35 -2.64 -19.42
CA ASP A 107 1.90 -1.36 -19.87
C ASP A 107 2.59 -0.64 -18.69
N VAL A 108 2.04 -0.76 -17.49
CA VAL A 108 2.60 -0.21 -16.23
C VAL A 108 2.59 -1.29 -15.16
N PHE A 109 3.69 -1.45 -14.47
CA PHE A 109 3.87 -2.41 -13.39
C PHE A 109 4.12 -1.67 -12.09
N ILE A 110 3.36 -2.00 -11.04
CA ILE A 110 3.47 -1.36 -9.74
C ILE A 110 3.63 -2.45 -8.68
N THR A 111 4.77 -2.45 -7.99
CA THR A 111 5.04 -3.39 -6.91
C THR A 111 4.55 -2.84 -5.58
N ALA A 112 3.90 -3.68 -4.77
CA ALA A 112 3.32 -3.34 -3.47
C ALA A 112 3.29 -4.55 -2.52
N THR A 113 4.38 -5.33 -2.50
CA THR A 113 4.46 -6.61 -1.78
C THR A 113 5.21 -6.54 -0.46
N GLY A 114 6.17 -5.62 -0.33
CA GLY A 114 7.15 -5.61 0.76
C GLY A 114 8.16 -6.78 0.66
N SER A 115 8.23 -7.46 -0.50
CA SER A 115 9.13 -8.59 -0.75
C SER A 115 10.30 -8.18 -1.64
N LYS A 116 11.15 -9.12 -2.03
CA LYS A 116 12.36 -8.85 -2.83
C LYS A 116 12.25 -9.47 -4.22
N ASN A 117 12.74 -8.74 -5.25
CA ASN A 117 12.90 -9.22 -6.63
C ASN A 117 11.60 -9.80 -7.22
N VAL A 118 10.45 -9.22 -6.90
CA VAL A 118 9.16 -9.66 -7.43
C VAL A 118 9.05 -9.37 -8.93
N ILE A 119 9.73 -8.33 -9.42
CA ILE A 119 10.01 -8.11 -10.84
C ILE A 119 11.48 -8.42 -11.09
N SER A 120 11.76 -9.58 -11.67
CA SER A 120 13.09 -10.09 -11.96
C SER A 120 13.49 -9.89 -13.43
N LYS A 121 14.76 -10.20 -13.74
CA LYS A 121 15.28 -10.16 -15.12
C LYS A 121 14.46 -10.98 -16.13
N HIS A 122 13.87 -12.09 -15.69
CA HIS A 122 13.06 -12.94 -16.57
C HIS A 122 11.81 -12.21 -17.02
N HIS A 123 11.11 -11.56 -16.09
CA HIS A 123 9.92 -10.77 -16.37
C HIS A 123 10.25 -9.56 -17.26
N ILE A 124 11.31 -8.81 -16.93
CA ILE A 124 11.76 -7.61 -17.68
C ILE A 124 12.03 -7.93 -19.15
N LYS A 125 12.59 -9.10 -19.45
CA LYS A 125 12.88 -9.53 -20.83
C LYS A 125 11.62 -9.64 -21.69
N ASP A 126 10.53 -10.11 -21.09
CA ASP A 126 9.27 -10.41 -21.78
C ASP A 126 8.31 -9.22 -21.84
N MET A 127 8.55 -8.17 -21.07
CA MET A 127 7.74 -6.95 -21.06
C MET A 127 7.66 -6.28 -22.44
N LYS A 128 6.61 -5.50 -22.63
CA LYS A 128 6.43 -4.65 -23.82
C LYS A 128 7.55 -3.60 -23.93
N ASP A 129 7.79 -3.13 -25.15
CA ASP A 129 8.62 -1.94 -25.36
C ASP A 129 7.98 -0.73 -24.69
N ASN A 130 8.79 0.06 -23.98
CA ASN A 130 8.39 1.21 -23.16
C ASN A 130 7.44 0.85 -21.97
N ALA A 131 7.46 -0.37 -21.47
CA ALA A 131 6.79 -0.70 -20.21
C ALA A 131 7.36 0.14 -19.06
N ILE A 132 6.46 0.60 -18.18
CA ILE A 132 6.80 1.47 -17.05
C ILE A 132 6.84 0.65 -15.77
N LEU A 133 7.91 0.78 -15.00
CA LEU A 133 8.10 0.15 -13.70
C LEU A 133 8.03 1.21 -12.59
N ALA A 134 7.19 0.97 -11.58
CA ALA A 134 7.03 1.80 -10.39
C ALA A 134 7.02 0.94 -9.14
N ASN A 135 7.52 1.48 -8.03
CA ASN A 135 7.44 0.82 -6.73
C ASN A 135 6.59 1.64 -5.76
N ALA A 136 5.64 0.99 -5.12
CA ALA A 136 4.82 1.49 -4.02
C ALA A 136 5.08 0.74 -2.70
N GLY A 137 6.01 -0.21 -2.69
CA GLY A 137 6.46 -0.91 -1.50
C GLY A 137 7.53 -0.10 -0.76
N HIS A 138 7.73 -0.42 0.52
CA HIS A 138 8.58 0.38 1.41
C HIS A 138 10.06 0.41 1.00
N PHE A 139 10.58 -0.69 0.45
CA PHE A 139 11.98 -0.82 0.06
C PHE A 139 12.15 -0.88 -1.46
N ASP A 140 13.30 -0.45 -1.95
CA ASP A 140 13.69 -0.44 -3.36
C ASP A 140 14.13 -1.81 -3.91
N HIS A 141 13.85 -2.88 -3.17
CA HIS A 141 14.27 -4.24 -3.50
C HIS A 141 13.23 -5.04 -4.30
N GLU A 142 12.04 -4.50 -4.51
CA GLU A 142 10.97 -5.24 -5.19
C GLU A 142 11.23 -5.40 -6.68
N ILE A 143 11.89 -4.41 -7.30
CA ILE A 143 12.31 -4.44 -8.70
C ILE A 143 13.80 -4.74 -8.76
N ASP A 144 14.22 -5.72 -9.56
CA ASP A 144 15.63 -6.06 -9.78
C ASP A 144 16.30 -5.02 -10.70
N VAL A 145 16.58 -3.84 -10.15
CA VAL A 145 17.21 -2.72 -10.85
C VAL A 145 18.64 -3.06 -11.30
N VAL A 146 19.35 -3.88 -10.53
CA VAL A 146 20.71 -4.33 -10.88
C VAL A 146 20.69 -5.12 -12.17
N SER A 147 19.79 -6.10 -12.28
CA SER A 147 19.63 -6.87 -13.53
C SER A 147 19.14 -6.00 -14.69
N LEU A 148 18.22 -5.05 -14.44
CA LEU A 148 17.76 -4.10 -15.47
C LEU A 148 18.95 -3.31 -16.06
N LYS A 149 19.83 -2.77 -15.21
CA LYS A 149 21.05 -2.06 -15.63
C LYS A 149 21.97 -2.97 -16.42
N ASN A 150 22.23 -4.20 -15.95
CA ASN A 150 23.10 -5.16 -16.63
C ASN A 150 22.56 -5.64 -17.99
N MET A 151 21.26 -5.65 -18.18
CA MET A 151 20.60 -5.99 -19.45
C MET A 151 20.58 -4.80 -20.42
N SER A 152 20.88 -3.61 -19.97
CA SER A 152 20.78 -2.38 -20.76
C SER A 152 22.08 -2.07 -21.52
N LYS A 153 21.94 -1.42 -22.68
CA LYS A 153 23.05 -0.84 -23.46
C LYS A 153 23.32 0.62 -23.05
N SER A 154 22.26 1.32 -22.68
CA SER A 154 22.32 2.72 -22.26
C SER A 154 21.16 3.05 -21.33
N GLU A 155 21.36 4.08 -20.52
CA GLU A 155 20.33 4.69 -19.69
C GLU A 155 20.28 6.20 -20.00
N ASN A 156 19.07 6.76 -20.07
CA ASN A 156 18.85 8.17 -20.33
C ASN A 156 17.76 8.70 -19.39
N VAL A 157 18.05 9.79 -18.69
CA VAL A 157 17.04 10.53 -17.89
C VAL A 157 16.09 11.21 -18.88
N VAL A 158 14.80 10.87 -18.79
CA VAL A 158 13.73 11.40 -19.65
C VAL A 158 13.11 12.64 -19.02
N SER A 159 12.85 12.57 -17.73
CA SER A 159 12.30 13.64 -16.91
C SER A 159 12.69 13.40 -15.44
N PRO A 160 12.42 14.33 -14.52
CA PRO A 160 12.65 14.07 -13.11
C PRO A 160 12.00 12.76 -12.68
N ASN A 161 12.76 11.91 -11.99
CA ASN A 161 12.35 10.57 -11.50
C ASN A 161 11.96 9.55 -12.59
N LEU A 162 12.27 9.79 -13.87
CA LEU A 162 12.00 8.85 -14.96
C LEU A 162 13.25 8.57 -15.77
N VAL A 163 13.73 7.34 -15.74
CA VAL A 163 14.90 6.88 -16.50
C VAL A 163 14.46 5.83 -17.51
N ARG A 164 14.92 6.02 -18.76
CA ARG A 164 14.75 5.04 -19.84
C ARG A 164 15.99 4.16 -19.93
N TYR A 165 15.78 2.86 -19.82
CA TYR A 165 16.79 1.83 -20.02
C TYR A 165 16.62 1.18 -21.38
N LYS A 166 17.58 1.36 -22.29
CA LYS A 166 17.60 0.70 -23.61
C LYS A 166 18.23 -0.68 -23.46
N LEU A 167 17.44 -1.72 -23.58
CA LEU A 167 17.91 -3.11 -23.43
C LEU A 167 18.74 -3.59 -24.63
N LYS A 168 19.55 -4.61 -24.41
CA LYS A 168 20.35 -5.27 -25.44
C LYS A 168 19.51 -5.90 -26.55
N ASN A 169 18.28 -6.32 -26.27
CA ASN A 169 17.31 -6.86 -27.22
C ASN A 169 16.57 -5.79 -28.06
N GLY A 170 16.88 -4.51 -27.88
CA GLY A 170 16.27 -3.43 -28.62
C GLY A 170 15.06 -2.77 -27.96
N LYS A 171 14.40 -3.41 -26.98
CA LYS A 171 13.29 -2.81 -26.21
C LYS A 171 13.80 -1.72 -25.25
N SER A 172 12.91 -0.89 -24.78
CA SER A 172 13.15 0.09 -23.72
C SER A 172 12.27 -0.23 -22.52
N ILE A 173 12.78 -0.01 -21.32
CA ILE A 173 12.02 -0.04 -20.07
C ILE A 173 12.15 1.32 -19.39
N LEU A 174 11.06 1.81 -18.87
CA LEU A 174 10.98 3.08 -18.14
C LEU A 174 10.90 2.76 -16.65
N LEU A 175 11.86 3.25 -15.86
CA LEU A 175 11.88 3.05 -14.42
C LEU A 175 11.63 4.37 -13.70
N LEU A 176 10.65 4.37 -12.80
CA LEU A 176 10.34 5.51 -11.95
C LEU A 176 11.16 5.47 -10.66
N SER A 177 11.63 6.64 -10.24
CA SER A 177 12.25 6.89 -8.94
C SER A 177 13.38 5.92 -8.58
N GLU A 178 14.09 5.39 -9.59
CA GLU A 178 15.16 4.40 -9.40
C GLU A 178 14.71 3.12 -8.64
N GLY A 179 13.42 2.79 -8.69
CA GLY A 179 12.84 1.67 -7.93
C GLY A 179 12.42 2.01 -6.50
N ARG A 180 12.63 3.25 -6.04
CA ARG A 180 12.17 3.73 -4.74
C ARG A 180 10.68 4.09 -4.77
N LEU A 181 10.10 4.40 -3.61
CA LEU A 181 8.70 4.81 -3.45
C LEU A 181 8.35 5.97 -4.39
N VAL A 182 7.50 5.70 -5.39
CA VAL A 182 7.15 6.69 -6.42
C VAL A 182 6.33 7.85 -5.86
N ASN A 183 5.54 7.62 -4.82
CA ASN A 183 4.67 8.63 -4.20
C ASN A 183 5.40 9.58 -3.24
N LEU A 184 6.68 9.33 -2.94
CA LEU A 184 7.51 10.19 -2.07
C LEU A 184 8.66 10.86 -2.83
N SER A 185 8.83 10.55 -4.11
CA SER A 185 9.97 11.03 -4.91
C SER A 185 9.72 12.42 -5.48
N ARG A 186 10.23 13.45 -4.81
CA ARG A 186 10.16 14.84 -5.33
C ARG A 186 11.04 15.00 -6.57
N PRO A 187 10.68 15.89 -7.52
CA PRO A 187 9.56 16.83 -7.49
C PRO A 187 8.24 16.26 -8.03
N THR A 188 8.17 15.01 -8.47
CA THR A 188 7.00 14.41 -9.14
C THR A 188 5.94 13.88 -8.17
N ALA A 189 6.20 13.89 -6.86
CA ALA A 189 5.27 13.38 -5.86
C ALA A 189 5.26 14.26 -4.60
N HIS A 190 4.12 14.30 -3.91
CA HIS A 190 3.89 15.11 -2.72
C HIS A 190 3.64 14.28 -1.45
N GLY A 191 3.54 12.95 -1.55
CA GLY A 191 3.11 12.07 -0.48
C GLY A 191 1.58 11.98 -0.40
N HIS A 192 1.06 11.65 0.78
CA HIS A 192 -0.38 11.51 0.98
C HIS A 192 -1.07 12.88 1.13
N ALA A 193 -2.37 12.91 0.82
CA ALA A 193 -3.23 14.07 1.04
C ALA A 193 -3.27 14.45 2.54
N ILE A 194 -3.50 15.74 2.80
CA ILE A 194 -3.45 16.29 4.16
C ILE A 194 -4.47 15.63 5.09
N GLU A 195 -5.66 15.32 4.60
CA GLU A 195 -6.73 14.66 5.34
C GLU A 195 -6.32 13.27 5.83
N ILE A 196 -5.50 12.55 5.05
CA ILE A 196 -4.95 11.26 5.43
C ILE A 196 -3.84 11.43 6.46
N MET A 197 -2.99 12.44 6.28
CA MET A 197 -1.87 12.69 7.19
C MET A 197 -2.35 13.21 8.55
N ASP A 198 -3.44 13.95 8.59
CA ASP A 198 -4.06 14.41 9.84
C ASP A 198 -4.40 13.24 10.76
N GLY A 199 -5.16 12.25 10.27
CA GLY A 199 -5.47 11.05 11.04
C GLY A 199 -4.23 10.27 11.48
N SER A 200 -3.22 10.14 10.61
CA SER A 200 -1.98 9.46 10.93
C SER A 200 -1.18 10.20 12.02
N PHE A 201 -1.08 11.52 11.95
CA PHE A 201 -0.37 12.33 12.96
C PHE A 201 -1.12 12.39 14.29
N SER A 202 -2.45 12.47 14.26
CA SER A 202 -3.29 12.39 15.46
C SER A 202 -3.07 11.09 16.21
N LEU A 203 -3.02 9.96 15.48
CA LEU A 203 -2.71 8.65 16.05
C LEU A 203 -1.31 8.63 16.70
N HIS A 204 -0.29 9.21 16.03
CA HIS A 204 1.06 9.31 16.59
C HIS A 204 1.07 10.11 17.88
N ALA A 205 0.47 11.29 17.89
CA ALA A 205 0.45 12.18 19.05
C ALA A 205 -0.23 11.52 20.26
N LEU A 206 -1.38 10.91 20.07
CA LEU A 206 -2.10 10.19 21.12
C LEU A 206 -1.34 8.98 21.65
N CYS A 207 -0.63 8.23 20.79
CA CYS A 207 0.21 7.12 21.21
C CYS A 207 1.45 7.58 21.99
N VAL A 208 2.05 8.72 21.64
CA VAL A 208 3.14 9.32 22.42
C VAL A 208 2.63 9.74 23.79
N GLU A 209 1.49 10.42 23.87
CA GLU A 209 0.86 10.79 25.14
C GLU A 209 0.57 9.55 26.00
N TYR A 210 0.03 8.50 25.40
CA TYR A 210 -0.24 7.23 26.09
C TYR A 210 1.04 6.60 26.66
N LEU A 211 2.15 6.57 25.90
CA LEU A 211 3.43 6.08 26.37
C LEU A 211 3.96 6.89 27.56
N VAL A 212 3.88 8.21 27.50
CA VAL A 212 4.34 9.10 28.58
C VAL A 212 3.51 8.86 29.84
N LYS A 213 2.18 8.83 29.74
CA LYS A 213 1.28 8.57 30.88
C LYS A 213 1.47 7.18 31.47
N SER A 214 1.70 6.17 30.64
CA SER A 214 1.95 4.79 31.10
C SER A 214 3.26 4.62 31.86
N ASN A 215 4.25 5.49 31.64
CA ASN A 215 5.53 5.47 32.33
C ASN A 215 5.58 6.38 33.58
N SER A 216 4.55 7.21 33.83
CA SER A 216 4.50 8.03 35.04
C SER A 216 4.20 7.16 36.27
N SER A 217 4.86 7.50 37.40
CA SER A 217 4.77 6.75 38.66
C SER A 217 3.37 6.73 39.30
N GLU A 218 2.45 7.54 38.82
CA GLU A 218 1.08 7.66 39.33
C GLU A 218 0.09 6.66 38.71
N SER A 219 0.48 6.00 37.63
CA SER A 219 -0.39 5.01 36.96
C SER A 219 -0.24 3.63 37.60
N SER A 220 -1.22 3.21 38.38
CA SER A 220 -1.30 1.86 38.95
C SER A 220 -1.49 0.75 37.91
N ASN A 221 -1.83 1.11 36.66
CA ASN A 221 -2.01 0.21 35.51
C ASN A 221 -0.90 0.38 34.47
N ASN A 222 0.33 0.05 34.86
CA ASN A 222 1.48 0.05 33.95
C ASN A 222 1.35 -1.05 32.87
N LEU A 223 0.57 -0.81 31.83
CA LEU A 223 0.33 -1.75 30.73
C LEU A 223 1.56 -1.90 29.78
N ILE A 224 2.48 -0.94 29.77
CA ILE A 224 3.65 -0.93 28.90
C ILE A 224 4.94 -0.85 29.70
N LYS A 225 5.34 -1.95 30.35
CA LYS A 225 6.59 -2.02 31.14
C LYS A 225 7.74 -2.76 30.48
N ALA A 226 7.43 -3.75 29.66
CA ALA A 226 8.44 -4.63 29.07
C ALA A 226 8.85 -4.17 27.67
N PRO A 227 10.10 -4.41 27.23
CA PRO A 227 10.48 -4.22 25.83
C PRO A 227 9.75 -5.23 24.95
N ASN A 228 8.65 -4.80 24.36
CA ASN A 228 7.80 -5.58 23.46
C ASN A 228 7.18 -4.65 22.40
N VAL A 229 6.57 -5.24 21.37
CA VAL A 229 5.73 -4.53 20.40
C VAL A 229 4.28 -4.64 20.85
N TYR A 230 3.66 -3.50 21.05
CA TYR A 230 2.27 -3.36 21.50
C TYR A 230 1.40 -2.84 20.37
N SER A 231 0.17 -3.29 20.29
CA SER A 231 -0.84 -2.68 19.42
C SER A 231 -1.28 -1.33 19.97
N VAL A 232 -1.76 -0.46 19.10
CA VAL A 232 -2.47 0.76 19.53
C VAL A 232 -3.68 0.36 20.38
N PRO A 233 -3.92 1.00 21.53
CA PRO A 233 -5.15 0.81 22.28
C PRO A 233 -6.39 1.11 21.47
N ASN A 234 -7.41 0.26 21.55
CA ASN A 234 -8.62 0.39 20.72
C ASN A 234 -9.35 1.71 20.93
N ASP A 235 -9.37 2.24 22.14
CA ASP A 235 -9.97 3.51 22.50
C ASP A 235 -9.26 4.71 21.84
N ILE A 236 -7.94 4.65 21.69
CA ILE A 236 -7.15 5.66 20.94
C ILE A 236 -7.44 5.56 19.45
N ASP A 237 -7.46 4.35 18.88
CA ASP A 237 -7.75 4.13 17.47
C ASP A 237 -9.16 4.61 17.10
N GLU A 238 -10.16 4.28 17.94
CA GLU A 238 -11.54 4.75 17.78
C GLU A 238 -11.67 6.26 17.94
N MET A 239 -10.92 6.87 18.87
CA MET A 239 -10.91 8.32 19.10
C MET A 239 -10.48 9.09 17.85
N VAL A 240 -9.44 8.64 17.15
CA VAL A 240 -8.98 9.26 15.90
C VAL A 240 -10.08 9.21 14.83
N ALA A 241 -10.72 8.04 14.65
CA ALA A 241 -11.80 7.91 13.69
C ALA A 241 -13.01 8.78 14.05
N ARG A 242 -13.33 8.90 15.34
CA ARG A 242 -14.40 9.76 15.84
C ARG A 242 -14.12 11.22 15.54
N TYR A 243 -12.93 11.71 15.84
CA TYR A 243 -12.55 13.11 15.55
C TYR A 243 -12.66 13.44 14.06
N ALA A 244 -12.17 12.54 13.19
CA ALA A 244 -12.31 12.73 11.76
C ALA A 244 -13.78 12.80 11.29
N LEU A 245 -14.69 12.05 11.90
CA LEU A 245 -16.12 12.15 11.62
C LEU A 245 -16.73 13.45 12.14
N GLU A 246 -16.38 13.84 13.37
CA GLU A 246 -16.88 15.09 14.01
C GLU A 246 -16.45 16.33 13.22
N GLU A 247 -15.22 16.37 12.68
CA GLU A 247 -14.78 17.46 11.78
C GLU A 247 -15.61 17.57 10.51
N ASN A 248 -16.14 16.45 10.03
CA ASN A 248 -17.07 16.41 8.90
C ASN A 248 -18.56 16.65 9.32
N GLY A 249 -18.80 17.03 10.56
CA GLY A 249 -20.14 17.27 11.10
C GLY A 249 -20.97 16.01 11.31
N ILE A 250 -20.32 14.84 11.38
CA ILE A 250 -20.97 13.53 11.50
C ILE A 250 -20.82 13.02 12.92
N THR A 251 -21.94 12.78 13.60
CA THR A 251 -21.99 12.14 14.92
C THR A 251 -22.76 10.84 14.83
N LEU A 252 -22.10 9.72 15.16
CA LEU A 252 -22.75 8.41 15.21
C LEU A 252 -23.54 8.27 16.49
N LYS A 253 -24.73 7.68 16.39
CA LYS A 253 -25.57 7.36 17.56
C LYS A 253 -25.09 6.07 18.23
N ASN A 254 -25.11 6.06 19.53
CA ASN A 254 -24.84 4.84 20.30
C ASN A 254 -25.91 3.79 20.06
N SER A 255 -25.50 2.50 20.06
CA SER A 255 -26.45 1.39 20.08
C SER A 255 -27.34 1.45 21.31
N THR A 256 -28.62 1.08 21.16
CA THR A 256 -29.58 1.00 22.29
C THR A 256 -29.14 -0.10 23.29
N PHE A 257 -29.69 -0.01 24.50
CA PHE A 257 -29.46 -1.05 25.49
C PHE A 257 -29.91 -2.43 24.98
N GLU A 258 -31.07 -2.49 24.33
CA GLU A 258 -31.62 -3.73 23.76
C GLU A 258 -30.71 -4.33 22.69
N GLN A 259 -30.16 -3.51 21.79
CA GLN A 259 -29.18 -3.96 20.78
C GLN A 259 -27.90 -4.51 21.42
N LYS A 260 -27.38 -3.85 22.46
CA LYS A 260 -26.18 -4.32 23.18
C LYS A 260 -26.42 -5.64 23.90
N GLU A 261 -27.59 -5.79 24.51
CA GLU A 261 -27.95 -7.02 25.20
C GLU A 261 -28.20 -8.19 24.24
N TYR A 262 -28.79 -7.91 23.07
CA TYR A 262 -28.95 -8.91 22.01
C TYR A 262 -27.60 -9.48 21.54
N LEU A 263 -26.61 -8.62 21.31
CA LEU A 263 -25.26 -9.06 20.88
C LEU A 263 -24.49 -9.86 21.94
N LYS A 264 -24.88 -9.77 23.23
CA LYS A 264 -24.25 -10.56 24.31
C LYS A 264 -24.85 -11.94 24.45
N LYS A 265 -26.02 -12.21 23.89
CA LYS A 265 -26.71 -13.51 24.02
C LYS A 265 -26.13 -14.48 22.98
N SER A 266 -25.23 -15.35 23.44
CA SER A 266 -24.64 -16.43 22.64
C SER A 266 -25.63 -17.48 22.15
N GLU A 267 -26.84 -17.50 22.71
CA GLU A 267 -27.90 -18.49 22.40
C GLU A 267 -28.65 -18.21 21.08
N LEU A 268 -28.48 -17.01 20.51
CA LEU A 268 -29.10 -16.58 19.25
C LEU A 268 -28.13 -16.65 18.09
N GLY A 269 -27.21 -17.62 18.12
CA GLY A 269 -26.13 -17.77 17.18
C GLY A 269 -26.53 -17.65 15.71
N THR A 270 -25.77 -16.88 15.02
CA THR A 270 -25.45 -17.05 13.61
C THR A 270 -23.98 -17.37 13.48
#